data_4c11af3578eb8679518f9c378e253b8e
#
_entry.id   4c11af3578eb8679518f9c378e253b8e
#
_cell.length_a   1.000
_cell.length_b   1.000
_cell.length_c   1.000
_cell.angle_alpha   90.00
_cell.angle_beta   90.00
_cell.angle_gamma   90.00
#
_symmetry.space_group_name_H-M   'P 1'
#
loop_
_entity.id
_entity.type
_entity.pdbx_description
1 polymer ?
#
loop_
_entity_poly.entity_id
_entity_poly.type
_entity_poly.pdbx_seq_one_letter_code
_entity_poly.pdbx_strand_id
1 'polypeptide(L)'
;MTEPTHFDTGAREWDQRPTSLQLAAVPPRLLAQVPFAATDRVLDFGAGTGLLATAIAPHVAQVTALDSSGPMLQVLREKGFANITTLQQDIFDGLPERYDAIVSCMAMHHVPDTRALMQAFADALQPGGRIALVDLYAEDGSFHGDNVAKGVHHLGFAPDALQALAEQAGLQGIAFTEVLRMHRSNGREYPLFLMTGHKP
;
A
#
# COMPACT_ATOMS: atom_id res chain seq x y z
N MET A 1 9.45 23.55 8.98
CA MET A 1 8.12 22.86 8.98
C MET A 1 7.79 22.66 7.52
N THR A 2 7.65 21.42 7.06
CA THR A 2 7.20 21.10 5.70
C THR A 2 5.76 21.54 5.54
N GLU A 3 5.36 22.06 4.37
CA GLU A 3 3.98 22.41 4.08
C GLU A 3 3.09 21.16 4.15
N PRO A 4 1.83 21.29 4.67
CA PRO A 4 0.91 20.17 4.74
C PRO A 4 0.61 19.63 3.34
N THR A 5 0.68 18.31 3.18
CA THR A 5 0.33 17.64 1.94
C THR A 5 -1.20 17.58 1.75
N HIS A 6 -1.66 17.18 0.57
CA HIS A 6 -3.08 16.93 0.33
C HIS A 6 -3.61 15.73 1.15
N PHE A 7 -2.72 14.85 1.60
CA PHE A 7 -3.04 13.76 2.53
C PHE A 7 -3.35 14.33 3.92
N ASP A 8 -2.48 15.23 4.41
CA ASP A 8 -2.65 15.83 5.74
C ASP A 8 -3.94 16.64 5.85
N THR A 9 -4.23 17.46 4.84
CA THR A 9 -5.42 18.32 4.81
C THR A 9 -6.71 17.53 4.62
N GLY A 10 -6.64 16.38 3.96
CA GLY A 10 -7.80 15.57 3.61
C GLY A 10 -8.10 14.39 4.52
N ALA A 11 -7.30 14.16 5.57
CA ALA A 11 -7.32 12.92 6.35
C ALA A 11 -8.70 12.61 6.98
N ARG A 12 -9.37 13.60 7.56
CA ARG A 12 -10.67 13.42 8.24
C ARG A 12 -11.80 12.96 7.33
N GLU A 13 -11.76 13.37 6.05
CA GLU A 13 -12.79 13.05 5.06
C GLU A 13 -12.37 11.94 4.11
N TRP A 14 -11.15 11.39 4.32
CA TRP A 14 -10.52 10.47 3.37
C TRP A 14 -11.38 9.25 3.07
N ASP A 15 -11.91 8.61 4.10
CA ASP A 15 -12.72 7.39 3.96
C ASP A 15 -14.06 7.64 3.26
N GLN A 16 -14.54 8.89 3.21
CA GLN A 16 -15.80 9.26 2.58
C GLN A 16 -15.66 9.66 1.11
N ARG A 17 -14.43 9.79 0.60
CA ARG A 17 -14.18 10.17 -0.78
C ARG A 17 -14.66 9.07 -1.75
N PRO A 18 -15.19 9.44 -2.92
CA PRO A 18 -15.66 8.46 -3.91
C PRO A 18 -14.63 7.40 -4.29
N THR A 19 -13.33 7.77 -4.33
CA THR A 19 -12.23 6.85 -4.55
C THR A 19 -12.04 5.85 -3.41
N SER A 20 -12.06 6.33 -2.17
CA SER A 20 -11.91 5.49 -0.97
C SER A 20 -13.07 4.51 -0.83
N LEU A 21 -14.29 4.95 -1.13
CA LEU A 21 -15.48 4.09 -1.13
C LEU A 21 -15.37 2.94 -2.15
N GLN A 22 -14.80 3.18 -3.34
CA GLN A 22 -14.53 2.13 -4.31
C GLN A 22 -13.42 1.18 -3.82
N LEU A 23 -12.34 1.73 -3.24
CA LEU A 23 -11.20 0.97 -2.71
C LEU A 23 -11.61 0.04 -1.54
N ALA A 24 -12.73 0.29 -0.88
CA ALA A 24 -13.27 -0.59 0.16
C ALA A 24 -13.56 -2.02 -0.35
N ALA A 25 -13.61 -2.24 -1.68
CA ALA A 25 -13.71 -3.57 -2.27
C ALA A 25 -12.38 -4.32 -2.36
N VAL A 26 -11.23 -3.66 -2.13
CA VAL A 26 -9.89 -4.28 -2.22
C VAL A 26 -9.62 -5.26 -1.08
N PRO A 27 -9.81 -4.90 0.21
CA PRO A 27 -9.44 -5.77 1.32
C PRO A 27 -10.06 -7.18 1.24
N PRO A 28 -11.38 -7.38 1.03
CA PRO A 28 -11.93 -8.72 0.96
C PRO A 28 -11.39 -9.53 -0.23
N ARG A 29 -11.04 -8.89 -1.34
CA ARG A 29 -10.45 -9.55 -2.51
C ARG A 29 -8.99 -9.92 -2.29
N LEU A 30 -8.23 -9.09 -1.58
CA LEU A 30 -6.87 -9.38 -1.16
C LEU A 30 -6.85 -10.56 -0.17
N LEU A 31 -7.70 -10.53 0.86
CA LEU A 31 -7.81 -11.59 1.86
C LEU A 31 -8.23 -12.94 1.26
N ALA A 32 -9.00 -12.93 0.16
CA ALA A 32 -9.36 -14.15 -0.55
C ALA A 32 -8.21 -14.79 -1.35
N GLN A 33 -7.16 -14.01 -1.67
CA GLN A 33 -6.04 -14.45 -2.51
C GLN A 33 -4.74 -14.64 -1.72
N VAL A 34 -4.58 -13.92 -0.60
CA VAL A 34 -3.36 -13.90 0.19
C VAL A 34 -3.65 -14.50 1.56
N PRO A 35 -3.08 -15.67 1.88
CA PRO A 35 -3.27 -16.28 3.19
C PRO A 35 -2.50 -15.50 4.26
N PHE A 36 -3.12 -15.29 5.43
CA PHE A 36 -2.50 -14.74 6.62
C PHE A 36 -2.62 -15.74 7.76
N ALA A 37 -1.56 -15.88 8.56
CA ALA A 37 -1.58 -16.68 9.76
C ALA A 37 -1.85 -15.78 10.99
N ALA A 38 -2.52 -16.33 12.00
CA ALA A 38 -2.81 -15.60 13.25
C ALA A 38 -1.53 -15.15 14.01
N THR A 39 -0.38 -15.69 13.65
CA THR A 39 0.95 -15.33 14.20
C THR A 39 1.67 -14.27 13.38
N ASP A 40 1.17 -13.91 12.21
CA ASP A 40 1.88 -13.00 11.30
C ASP A 40 1.99 -11.59 11.90
N ARG A 41 3.13 -10.99 11.63
CA ARG A 41 3.41 -9.55 11.82
C ARG A 41 3.41 -8.90 10.45
N VAL A 42 2.52 -7.98 10.23
CA VAL A 42 2.27 -7.38 8.91
C VAL A 42 2.67 -5.91 8.91
N LEU A 43 3.39 -5.47 7.89
CA LEU A 43 3.60 -4.06 7.58
C LEU A 43 2.57 -3.61 6.56
N ASP A 44 1.78 -2.58 6.86
CA ASP A 44 0.94 -1.86 5.90
C ASP A 44 1.69 -0.58 5.49
N PHE A 45 2.26 -0.57 4.28
CA PHE A 45 3.02 0.56 3.74
C PHE A 45 2.11 1.56 3.06
N GLY A 46 2.23 2.83 3.45
CA GLY A 46 1.31 3.89 3.01
C GLY A 46 -0.10 3.63 3.55
N ALA A 47 -0.18 3.27 4.84
CA ALA A 47 -1.41 2.79 5.46
C ALA A 47 -2.56 3.80 5.43
N GLY A 48 -2.27 5.09 5.34
CA GLY A 48 -3.25 6.16 5.36
C GLY A 48 -4.15 6.07 6.59
N THR A 49 -5.45 6.09 6.34
CA THR A 49 -6.47 5.91 7.38
C THR A 49 -6.73 4.44 7.76
N GLY A 50 -5.96 3.49 7.20
CA GLY A 50 -5.96 2.08 7.58
C GLY A 50 -6.90 1.18 6.80
N LEU A 51 -7.08 1.41 5.50
CA LEU A 51 -7.93 0.59 4.64
C LEU A 51 -7.56 -0.90 4.73
N LEU A 52 -6.28 -1.26 4.55
CA LEU A 52 -5.80 -2.64 4.68
C LEU A 52 -5.55 -3.01 6.13
N ALA A 53 -4.91 -2.14 6.92
CA ALA A 53 -4.56 -2.41 8.31
C ALA A 53 -5.77 -2.90 9.12
N THR A 54 -6.91 -2.20 9.04
CA THR A 54 -8.11 -2.56 9.82
C THR A 54 -8.77 -3.85 9.35
N ALA A 55 -8.69 -4.16 8.06
CA ALA A 55 -9.24 -5.39 7.51
C ALA A 55 -8.37 -6.62 7.82
N ILE A 56 -7.04 -6.45 7.88
CA ILE A 56 -6.07 -7.53 8.14
C ILE A 56 -5.93 -7.80 9.64
N ALA A 57 -6.03 -6.78 10.49
CA ALA A 57 -5.84 -6.90 11.93
C ALA A 57 -6.58 -8.06 12.61
N PRO A 58 -7.84 -8.39 12.26
CA PRO A 58 -8.54 -9.54 12.85
C PRO A 58 -7.92 -10.91 12.53
N HIS A 59 -7.03 -11.00 11.55
CA HIS A 59 -6.48 -12.26 11.02
C HIS A 59 -5.03 -12.51 11.43
N VAL A 60 -4.37 -11.55 12.09
CA VAL A 60 -2.92 -11.57 12.35
C VAL A 60 -2.58 -11.20 13.78
N ALA A 61 -1.34 -11.46 14.21
CA ALA A 61 -0.88 -11.08 15.54
C ALA A 61 -0.76 -9.56 15.69
N GLN A 62 -0.21 -8.88 14.67
CA GLN A 62 0.05 -7.44 14.73
C GLN A 62 0.11 -6.84 13.33
N VAL A 63 -0.36 -5.60 13.20
CA VAL A 63 -0.14 -4.76 12.03
C VAL A 63 0.66 -3.53 12.44
N THR A 64 1.76 -3.26 11.75
CA THR A 64 2.48 -1.98 11.80
C THR A 64 2.02 -1.14 10.61
N ALA A 65 1.28 -0.08 10.89
CA ALA A 65 0.77 0.85 9.88
C ALA A 65 1.77 1.99 9.69
N LEU A 66 2.52 1.95 8.61
CA LEU A 66 3.54 2.94 8.25
C LEU A 66 2.95 3.97 7.29
N ASP A 67 3.08 5.25 7.63
CA ASP A 67 2.72 6.37 6.75
C ASP A 67 3.54 7.60 7.11
N SER A 68 3.81 8.48 6.16
CA SER A 68 4.46 9.77 6.41
C SER A 68 3.50 10.82 6.98
N SER A 69 2.19 10.69 6.74
CA SER A 69 1.16 11.61 7.20
C SER A 69 0.69 11.30 8.63
N GLY A 70 1.10 12.15 9.56
CA GLY A 70 0.62 12.07 10.96
C GLY A 70 -0.90 12.20 11.10
N PRO A 71 -1.58 13.13 10.39
CA PRO A 71 -3.04 13.24 10.37
C PRO A 71 -3.76 11.98 9.87
N MET A 72 -3.24 11.28 8.84
CA MET A 72 -3.79 10.00 8.39
C MET A 72 -3.71 8.94 9.49
N LEU A 73 -2.53 8.78 10.08
CA LEU A 73 -2.33 7.83 11.19
C LEU A 73 -3.15 8.19 12.43
N GLN A 74 -3.44 9.47 12.66
CA GLN A 74 -4.33 9.87 13.74
C GLN A 74 -5.75 9.35 13.53
N VAL A 75 -6.29 9.45 12.31
CA VAL A 75 -7.61 8.88 11.95
C VAL A 75 -7.61 7.36 12.17
N LEU A 76 -6.53 6.67 11.79
CA LEU A 76 -6.40 5.23 12.03
C LEU A 76 -6.40 4.89 13.53
N ARG A 77 -5.62 5.61 14.35
CA ARG A 77 -5.59 5.40 15.81
C ARG A 77 -6.98 5.54 16.45
N GLU A 78 -7.77 6.48 15.99
CA GLU A 78 -9.14 6.74 16.48
C GLU A 78 -10.11 5.58 16.20
N LYS A 79 -9.77 4.66 15.26
CA LYS A 79 -10.55 3.43 15.01
C LYS A 79 -10.39 2.36 16.11
N GLY A 80 -9.38 2.49 16.99
CA GLY A 80 -9.28 1.75 18.27
C GLY A 80 -8.89 0.29 18.18
N PHE A 81 -8.17 -0.14 17.14
CA PHE A 81 -7.68 -1.52 17.04
C PHE A 81 -6.49 -1.77 17.97
N ALA A 82 -6.61 -2.77 18.84
CA ALA A 82 -5.60 -3.06 19.87
C ALA A 82 -4.27 -3.60 19.30
N ASN A 83 -4.31 -4.27 18.16
CA ASN A 83 -3.15 -4.88 17.50
C ASN A 83 -2.66 -4.12 16.26
N ILE A 84 -3.04 -2.84 16.11
CA ILE A 84 -2.46 -1.95 15.11
C ILE A 84 -1.56 -0.93 15.81
N THR A 85 -0.28 -0.93 15.44
CA THR A 85 0.69 0.09 15.84
C THR A 85 0.96 1.02 14.68
N THR A 86 0.88 2.34 14.90
CA THR A 86 1.18 3.33 13.86
C THR A 86 2.63 3.78 13.93
N LEU A 87 3.28 3.88 12.78
CA LEU A 87 4.66 4.32 12.64
C LEU A 87 4.72 5.48 11.63
N GLN A 88 4.99 6.69 12.13
CA GLN A 88 5.12 7.88 11.28
C GLN A 88 6.56 8.10 10.89
N GLN A 89 6.94 7.63 9.72
CA GLN A 89 8.29 7.85 9.16
C GLN A 89 8.31 7.55 7.66
N ASP A 90 9.42 7.86 6.99
CA ASP A 90 9.73 7.32 5.67
C ASP A 90 10.24 5.88 5.81
N ILE A 91 9.88 5.00 4.87
CA ILE A 91 10.38 3.61 4.86
C ILE A 91 11.91 3.55 4.74
N PHE A 92 12.52 4.55 4.10
CA PHE A 92 13.97 4.63 3.90
C PHE A 92 14.74 5.03 5.17
N ASP A 93 14.05 5.47 6.23
CA ASP A 93 14.67 5.71 7.55
C ASP A 93 14.99 4.40 8.29
N GLY A 94 14.66 3.25 7.69
CA GLY A 94 14.81 1.92 8.28
C GLY A 94 13.60 1.50 9.11
N LEU A 95 13.38 0.19 9.25
CA LEU A 95 12.25 -0.37 9.97
C LEU A 95 12.72 -1.03 11.27
N PRO A 96 11.93 -0.96 12.35
CA PRO A 96 12.35 -1.45 13.67
C PRO A 96 12.45 -2.98 13.74
N GLU A 97 11.83 -3.69 12.80
CA GLU A 97 11.72 -5.13 12.81
C GLU A 97 11.53 -5.71 11.39
N ARG A 98 11.45 -7.02 11.30
CA ARG A 98 11.08 -7.73 10.08
C ARG A 98 9.68 -8.29 10.18
N TYR A 99 9.04 -8.46 9.03
CA TYR A 99 7.63 -8.80 8.88
C TYR A 99 7.44 -10.11 8.12
N ASP A 100 6.36 -10.82 8.44
CA ASP A 100 5.94 -12.01 7.72
C ASP A 100 5.20 -11.66 6.43
N ALA A 101 4.59 -10.48 6.39
CA ALA A 101 4.00 -9.95 5.17
C ALA A 101 4.13 -8.42 5.10
N ILE A 102 4.23 -7.90 3.87
CA ILE A 102 4.12 -6.47 3.58
C ILE A 102 2.95 -6.29 2.63
N VAL A 103 2.04 -5.38 2.99
CA VAL A 103 0.91 -5.00 2.17
C VAL A 103 0.96 -3.52 1.83
N SER A 104 0.35 -3.13 0.74
CA SER A 104 0.20 -1.73 0.35
C SER A 104 -1.01 -1.56 -0.57
N CYS A 105 -1.67 -0.42 -0.51
CA CYS A 105 -2.75 -0.09 -1.43
C CYS A 105 -2.68 1.37 -1.85
N MET A 106 -2.43 1.60 -3.14
CA MET A 106 -2.44 2.94 -3.75
C MET A 106 -1.42 3.91 -3.12
N ALA A 107 -0.22 3.41 -2.77
CA ALA A 107 0.83 4.23 -2.17
C ALA A 107 2.15 4.21 -2.96
N MET A 108 2.46 3.13 -3.69
CA MET A 108 3.76 3.00 -4.35
C MET A 108 4.00 4.05 -5.43
N HIS A 109 2.95 4.48 -6.14
CA HIS A 109 3.07 5.49 -7.20
C HIS A 109 3.41 6.90 -6.67
N HIS A 110 3.40 7.10 -5.36
CA HIS A 110 3.89 8.31 -4.69
C HIS A 110 5.37 8.24 -4.29
N VAL A 111 6.05 7.11 -4.45
CA VAL A 111 7.46 6.94 -4.09
C VAL A 111 8.33 7.15 -5.32
N PRO A 112 9.27 8.12 -5.31
CA PRO A 112 10.09 8.43 -6.48
C PRO A 112 10.96 7.26 -6.98
N ASP A 113 11.57 6.52 -6.04
CA ASP A 113 12.47 5.39 -6.35
C ASP A 113 11.81 4.05 -6.04
N THR A 114 11.11 3.49 -7.03
CA THR A 114 10.47 2.18 -6.92
C THR A 114 11.49 1.04 -6.73
N ARG A 115 12.72 1.16 -7.27
CA ARG A 115 13.77 0.16 -7.06
C ARG A 115 14.19 0.11 -5.60
N ALA A 116 14.49 1.27 -5.01
CA ALA A 116 14.84 1.37 -3.60
C ALA A 116 13.69 0.88 -2.71
N LEU A 117 12.43 1.15 -3.10
CA LEU A 117 11.24 0.67 -2.38
C LEU A 117 11.14 -0.87 -2.40
N MET A 118 11.33 -1.52 -3.55
CA MET A 118 11.32 -2.99 -3.64
C MET A 118 12.46 -3.60 -2.80
N GLN A 119 13.65 -2.98 -2.78
CA GLN A 119 14.75 -3.42 -1.93
C GLN A 119 14.40 -3.27 -0.45
N ALA A 120 13.80 -2.13 -0.04
CA ALA A 120 13.38 -1.92 1.35
C ALA A 120 12.33 -2.96 1.79
N PHE A 121 11.38 -3.32 0.92
CA PHE A 121 10.44 -4.39 1.19
C PHE A 121 11.13 -5.74 1.36
N ALA A 122 12.03 -6.10 0.45
CA ALA A 122 12.78 -7.36 0.54
C ALA A 122 13.62 -7.44 1.82
N ASP A 123 14.27 -6.33 2.22
CA ASP A 123 15.09 -6.29 3.43
C ASP A 123 14.24 -6.39 4.71
N ALA A 124 13.05 -5.82 4.70
CA ALA A 124 12.11 -5.84 5.82
C ALA A 124 11.34 -7.16 5.97
N LEU A 125 11.34 -8.03 4.96
CA LEU A 125 10.70 -9.34 5.05
C LEU A 125 11.58 -10.35 5.82
N GLN A 126 10.93 -11.20 6.61
CA GLN A 126 11.51 -12.46 7.08
C GLN A 126 11.75 -13.42 5.91
N PRO A 127 12.70 -14.40 6.02
CA PRO A 127 12.71 -15.53 5.10
C PRO A 127 11.35 -16.24 5.06
N GLY A 128 10.85 -16.54 3.86
CA GLY A 128 9.50 -17.06 3.65
C GLY A 128 8.38 -15.99 3.71
N GLY A 129 8.73 -14.75 4.03
CA GLY A 129 7.78 -13.64 4.06
C GLY A 129 7.27 -13.26 2.66
N ARG A 130 6.14 -12.58 2.59
CA ARG A 130 5.44 -12.29 1.34
C ARG A 130 5.06 -10.83 1.17
N ILE A 131 4.86 -10.43 -0.08
CA ILE A 131 4.29 -9.13 -0.44
C ILE A 131 2.88 -9.31 -1.02
N ALA A 132 2.01 -8.30 -0.78
CA ALA A 132 0.70 -8.16 -1.42
C ALA A 132 0.43 -6.68 -1.68
N LEU A 133 0.80 -6.23 -2.87
CA LEU A 133 0.86 -4.81 -3.23
C LEU A 133 -0.21 -4.49 -4.27
N VAL A 134 -1.08 -3.54 -3.95
CA VAL A 134 -2.16 -3.09 -4.83
C VAL A 134 -1.83 -1.70 -5.35
N ASP A 135 -1.82 -1.54 -6.67
CA ASP A 135 -1.64 -0.22 -7.29
C ASP A 135 -2.21 -0.20 -8.72
N LEU A 136 -2.09 0.93 -9.39
CA LEU A 136 -2.54 1.16 -10.76
C LEU A 136 -1.68 0.42 -11.78
N TYR A 137 -2.32 -0.25 -12.74
CA TYR A 137 -1.64 -0.54 -14.00
C TYR A 137 -1.24 0.77 -14.68
N ALA A 138 -0.20 0.73 -15.52
CA ALA A 138 0.27 1.91 -16.26
C ALA A 138 -0.89 2.59 -17.01
N GLU A 139 -1.00 3.91 -16.85
CA GLU A 139 -2.06 4.75 -17.42
C GLU A 139 -1.46 6.05 -17.99
N ASP A 140 -2.27 6.92 -18.58
CA ASP A 140 -1.83 8.10 -19.33
C ASP A 140 -1.74 9.38 -18.47
N GLY A 141 -1.78 9.29 -17.15
CA GLY A 141 -1.74 10.42 -16.21
C GLY A 141 -3.11 11.01 -15.88
N SER A 142 -4.18 10.45 -16.40
CA SER A 142 -5.52 10.99 -16.22
C SER A 142 -6.25 10.49 -14.96
N PHE A 143 -5.67 9.53 -14.23
CA PHE A 143 -6.30 9.01 -13.02
C PHE A 143 -6.41 10.07 -11.92
N HIS A 144 -5.33 10.78 -11.62
CA HIS A 144 -5.31 11.76 -10.52
C HIS A 144 -5.77 13.17 -10.95
N GLY A 145 -5.69 13.49 -12.23
CA GLY A 145 -5.96 14.82 -12.80
C GLY A 145 -4.80 15.78 -12.59
N ASP A 146 -4.51 16.22 -11.37
CA ASP A 146 -3.33 17.01 -11.04
C ASP A 146 -2.28 16.12 -10.34
N ASN A 147 -1.39 15.53 -11.12
CA ASN A 147 -0.37 14.60 -10.63
C ASN A 147 0.68 15.31 -9.76
N VAL A 148 1.06 16.55 -10.11
CA VAL A 148 2.08 17.30 -9.38
C VAL A 148 1.57 17.69 -7.99
N ALA A 149 0.40 18.31 -7.92
CA ALA A 149 -0.19 18.73 -6.64
C ALA A 149 -0.49 17.54 -5.71
N LYS A 150 -0.65 16.34 -6.28
CA LYS A 150 -0.90 15.11 -5.52
C LYS A 150 0.36 14.29 -5.22
N GLY A 151 1.55 14.77 -5.59
CA GLY A 151 2.80 14.08 -5.33
C GLY A 151 2.90 12.72 -6.05
N VAL A 152 2.35 12.63 -7.26
CA VAL A 152 2.40 11.41 -8.09
C VAL A 152 3.72 11.40 -8.85
N HIS A 153 4.51 10.36 -8.65
CA HIS A 153 5.79 10.14 -9.33
C HIS A 153 5.68 9.12 -10.47
N HIS A 154 4.73 8.19 -10.38
CA HIS A 154 4.51 7.15 -11.39
C HIS A 154 3.05 7.14 -11.84
N LEU A 155 2.84 7.08 -13.15
CA LEU A 155 1.51 6.97 -13.77
C LEU A 155 1.08 5.49 -13.83
N GLY A 156 1.06 4.84 -12.66
CA GLY A 156 0.89 3.39 -12.54
C GLY A 156 2.14 2.60 -12.99
N PHE A 157 2.02 1.29 -13.02
CA PHE A 157 3.14 0.38 -13.24
C PHE A 157 2.82 -0.64 -14.35
N ALA A 158 3.80 -0.85 -15.23
CA ALA A 158 3.79 -1.97 -16.15
C ALA A 158 4.22 -3.25 -15.39
N PRO A 159 3.46 -4.36 -15.44
CA PRO A 159 3.76 -5.57 -14.69
C PRO A 159 5.18 -6.09 -14.90
N ASP A 160 5.63 -6.20 -16.14
CA ASP A 160 6.97 -6.73 -16.47
C ASP A 160 8.09 -5.87 -15.84
N ALA A 161 7.95 -4.55 -15.86
CA ALA A 161 8.93 -3.65 -15.28
C ALA A 161 8.95 -3.75 -13.74
N LEU A 162 7.78 -3.81 -13.10
CA LEU A 162 7.68 -3.93 -11.64
C LEU A 162 8.14 -5.31 -11.15
N GLN A 163 7.82 -6.38 -11.90
CA GLN A 163 8.34 -7.73 -11.65
C GLN A 163 9.87 -7.75 -11.67
N ALA A 164 10.48 -7.16 -12.71
CA ALA A 164 11.94 -7.13 -12.82
C ALA A 164 12.61 -6.41 -11.63
N LEU A 165 11.99 -5.34 -11.10
CA LEU A 165 12.49 -4.66 -9.90
C LEU A 165 12.37 -5.53 -8.64
N ALA A 166 11.27 -6.24 -8.47
CA ALA A 166 11.05 -7.15 -7.34
C ALA A 166 12.04 -8.33 -7.37
N GLU A 167 12.24 -8.93 -8.54
CA GLU A 167 13.21 -10.03 -8.73
C GLU A 167 14.66 -9.57 -8.47
N GLN A 168 15.02 -8.35 -8.90
CA GLN A 168 16.33 -7.75 -8.59
C GLN A 168 16.53 -7.53 -7.08
N ALA A 169 15.46 -7.26 -6.34
CA ALA A 169 15.48 -7.17 -4.88
C ALA A 169 15.51 -8.55 -4.18
N GLY A 170 15.48 -9.65 -4.94
CA GLY A 170 15.54 -11.02 -4.43
C GLY A 170 14.17 -11.64 -4.11
N LEU A 171 13.08 -11.00 -4.48
CA LEU A 171 11.74 -11.58 -4.36
C LEU A 171 11.48 -12.58 -5.49
N GLN A 172 10.67 -13.60 -5.22
CA GLN A 172 10.37 -14.69 -6.15
C GLN A 172 8.86 -14.95 -6.24
N GLY A 173 8.44 -15.72 -7.25
CA GLY A 173 7.04 -16.12 -7.44
C GLY A 173 6.12 -14.92 -7.68
N ILE A 174 6.62 -13.92 -8.40
CA ILE A 174 5.86 -12.71 -8.70
C ILE A 174 4.67 -13.02 -9.59
N ALA A 175 3.49 -12.62 -9.17
CA ALA A 175 2.25 -12.78 -9.93
C ALA A 175 1.39 -11.52 -9.84
N PHE A 176 0.62 -11.27 -10.89
CA PHE A 176 -0.30 -10.13 -10.97
C PHE A 176 -1.72 -10.63 -11.25
N THR A 177 -2.68 -10.10 -10.51
CA THR A 177 -4.11 -10.29 -10.79
C THR A 177 -4.82 -8.95 -10.78
N GLU A 178 -5.82 -8.75 -11.65
CA GLU A 178 -6.67 -7.57 -11.54
C GLU A 178 -7.58 -7.72 -10.32
N VAL A 179 -7.44 -6.80 -9.35
CA VAL A 179 -8.18 -6.87 -8.08
C VAL A 179 -9.39 -5.95 -8.04
N LEU A 180 -9.34 -4.84 -8.77
CA LEU A 180 -10.43 -3.86 -8.82
C LEU A 180 -10.33 -3.07 -10.13
N ARG A 181 -11.45 -2.55 -10.60
CA ARG A 181 -11.53 -1.59 -11.68
C ARG A 181 -12.23 -0.34 -11.15
N MET A 182 -11.49 0.77 -11.06
CA MET A 182 -11.98 2.02 -10.52
C MET A 182 -12.59 2.90 -11.59
N HIS A 183 -13.74 3.49 -11.29
CA HIS A 183 -14.38 4.49 -12.13
C HIS A 183 -14.01 5.90 -11.68
N ARG A 184 -13.68 6.77 -12.61
CA ARG A 184 -13.36 8.18 -12.33
C ARG A 184 -14.39 9.11 -12.95
N SER A 185 -14.44 10.34 -12.44
CA SER A 185 -15.36 11.38 -12.91
C SER A 185 -15.15 11.79 -14.38
N ASN A 186 -14.00 11.45 -14.96
CA ASN A 186 -13.73 11.62 -16.40
C ASN A 186 -14.39 10.56 -17.29
N GLY A 187 -15.21 9.66 -16.71
CA GLY A 187 -15.91 8.58 -17.40
C GLY A 187 -15.04 7.38 -17.75
N ARG A 188 -13.78 7.34 -17.29
CA ARG A 188 -12.83 6.25 -17.57
C ARG A 188 -12.74 5.25 -16.43
N GLU A 189 -12.32 4.05 -16.80
CA GLU A 189 -12.03 2.95 -15.89
C GLU A 189 -10.51 2.73 -15.78
N TYR A 190 -10.05 2.46 -14.57
CA TYR A 190 -8.63 2.24 -14.27
C TYR A 190 -8.49 0.94 -13.50
N PRO A 191 -7.91 -0.09 -14.12
CA PRO A 191 -7.69 -1.35 -13.42
C PRO A 191 -6.57 -1.21 -12.39
N LEU A 192 -6.77 -1.85 -11.22
CA LEU A 192 -5.77 -2.05 -10.21
C LEU A 192 -5.30 -3.50 -10.23
N PHE A 193 -4.00 -3.69 -10.10
CA PHE A 193 -3.44 -5.02 -9.86
C PHE A 193 -3.31 -5.30 -8.37
N LEU A 194 -3.31 -6.57 -8.02
CA LEU A 194 -2.68 -7.14 -6.85
C LEU A 194 -1.42 -7.88 -7.31
N MET A 195 -0.26 -7.38 -6.91
CA MET A 195 1.02 -8.05 -7.09
C MET A 195 1.35 -8.86 -5.84
N THR A 196 1.62 -10.13 -6.00
CA THR A 196 2.09 -11.02 -4.94
C THR A 196 3.49 -11.55 -5.24
N GLY A 197 4.21 -11.94 -4.20
CA GLY A 197 5.53 -12.53 -4.30
C GLY A 197 6.03 -12.90 -2.90
N HIS A 198 7.19 -13.55 -2.80
CA HIS A 198 7.75 -13.95 -1.52
C HIS A 198 9.27 -13.80 -1.50
N LYS A 199 9.82 -13.69 -0.30
CA LYS A 199 11.25 -13.78 -0.03
C LYS A 199 11.61 -15.24 0.21
N PRO A 200 12.59 -15.83 -0.48
CA PRO A 200 13.04 -17.20 -0.25
C PRO A 200 13.62 -17.42 1.15
#